data_a8a97ab1ab06414227eb53e58ce6b508
#
_entry.id   a8a97ab1ab06414227eb53e58ce6b508
#
_cell.length_a   1.000
_cell.length_b   1.000
_cell.length_c   1.000
_cell.angle_alpha   90.00
_cell.angle_beta   90.00
_cell.angle_gamma   90.00
#
_symmetry.space_group_name_H-M   'P 1'
#
loop_
_entity.id
_entity.type
_entity.pdbx_description
1 polymer ?
#
loop_
_entity_poly.entity_id
_entity_poly.type
_entity_poly.pdbx_seq_one_letter_code
_entity_poly.pdbx_strand_id
1 'polypeptide(L)'
;KEQGGDLIVFSELSVCGYAPRDFLEFEDFINKSYAAIDTIKQHADTIGVLVGAPDRNPVREGKDLFNAAFLLYEKEIKGIAHKTCLPNYDVFDEYRYFEPAYNWSIMEFKGKRLAVTICEDIWNLGDNPLYRNCPMDELMKQQPDVMINLSASPFDYTHDEDRKATIKSNVTKYRLPLFYCNAVGSQTEIVFDGASLIFDAAANLCGELPRFEEAIQSFVLNDDGTIEAPVIEPASRMPDKELNPLALEENLNIEMVHDAIISGIKDYFTKMGFTKAIL
;
A
#
# COMPACT_ATOMS: atom_id res chain seq x y z
N LYS A 1 -1.83 -19.34 -0.94
CA LYS A 1 -1.33 -20.73 -0.95
C LYS A 1 -1.90 -21.50 -2.15
N GLU A 2 -3.20 -21.47 -2.37
CA GLU A 2 -3.86 -22.22 -3.45
C GLU A 2 -3.34 -21.84 -4.85
N GLN A 3 -2.90 -20.62 -5.05
CA GLN A 3 -2.32 -20.11 -6.29
C GLN A 3 -0.79 -20.33 -6.39
N GLY A 4 -0.17 -21.01 -5.42
CA GLY A 4 1.27 -21.29 -5.41
C GLY A 4 2.16 -20.07 -5.11
N GLY A 5 1.60 -18.97 -4.58
CA GLY A 5 2.38 -17.78 -4.24
C GLY A 5 3.35 -18.01 -3.09
N ASP A 6 4.55 -17.45 -3.19
CA ASP A 6 5.57 -17.47 -2.15
C ASP A 6 5.38 -16.39 -1.11
N LEU A 7 5.02 -15.17 -1.54
CA LEU A 7 4.81 -13.99 -0.70
C LEU A 7 3.47 -13.34 -1.05
N ILE A 8 2.68 -12.99 -0.04
CA ILE A 8 1.53 -12.13 -0.18
C ILE A 8 1.82 -10.78 0.47
N VAL A 9 1.43 -9.69 -0.21
CA VAL A 9 1.64 -8.32 0.27
C VAL A 9 0.29 -7.67 0.51
N PHE A 10 0.12 -7.08 1.68
CA PHE A 10 -1.02 -6.25 2.06
C PHE A 10 -0.64 -4.78 2.12
N SER A 11 -1.63 -3.91 2.15
CA SER A 11 -1.44 -2.46 2.18
C SER A 11 -0.92 -1.94 3.53
N GLU A 12 -0.56 -0.66 3.57
CA GLU A 12 -0.19 0.08 4.78
C GLU A 12 -1.30 0.00 5.84
N LEU A 13 -0.90 -0.21 7.11
CA LEU A 13 -1.78 -0.31 8.28
C LEU A 13 -3.02 -1.21 8.07
N SER A 14 -2.93 -2.21 7.18
CA SER A 14 -4.06 -3.07 6.80
C SER A 14 -4.67 -3.84 7.98
N VAL A 15 -3.92 -4.04 9.07
CA VAL A 15 -4.43 -4.69 10.30
C VAL A 15 -5.43 -3.83 11.05
N CYS A 16 -5.25 -2.52 11.06
CA CYS A 16 -6.08 -1.60 11.84
C CYS A 16 -6.86 -0.58 11.00
N GLY A 17 -6.55 -0.52 9.69
CA GLY A 17 -7.09 0.47 8.76
C GLY A 17 -6.35 1.81 8.83
N TYR A 18 -6.38 2.55 7.72
CA TYR A 18 -5.80 3.88 7.59
C TYR A 18 -6.93 4.91 7.43
N ALA A 19 -6.93 6.02 8.18
CA ALA A 19 -6.03 6.42 9.26
C ALA A 19 -6.65 6.05 10.61
N PRO A 20 -5.90 5.37 11.49
CA PRO A 20 -6.43 4.98 12.81
C PRO A 20 -6.54 6.16 13.78
N ARG A 21 -5.82 7.26 13.56
CA ARG A 21 -5.88 8.50 14.33
C ARG A 21 -5.76 8.28 15.86
N ASP A 22 -6.60 8.91 16.66
CA ASP A 22 -6.58 8.85 18.13
C ASP A 22 -6.78 7.43 18.70
N PHE A 23 -7.23 6.45 17.91
CA PHE A 23 -7.24 5.05 18.35
C PHE A 23 -5.83 4.52 18.68
N LEU A 24 -4.79 5.11 18.08
CA LEU A 24 -3.39 4.78 18.37
C LEU A 24 -2.97 5.17 19.81
N GLU A 25 -3.70 6.04 20.48
CA GLU A 25 -3.44 6.40 21.88
C GLU A 25 -4.02 5.40 22.88
N PHE A 26 -4.84 4.43 22.40
CA PHE A 26 -5.44 3.41 23.27
C PHE A 26 -4.60 2.13 23.29
N GLU A 27 -4.07 1.79 24.46
CA GLU A 27 -3.26 0.58 24.68
C GLU A 27 -4.00 -0.71 24.24
N ASP A 28 -5.31 -0.80 24.47
CA ASP A 28 -6.13 -1.95 24.06
C ASP A 28 -6.19 -2.10 22.54
N PHE A 29 -6.21 -0.99 21.79
CA PHE A 29 -6.18 -1.00 20.33
C PHE A 29 -4.85 -1.52 19.79
N ILE A 30 -3.74 -1.06 20.38
CA ILE A 30 -2.40 -1.54 20.03
C ILE A 30 -2.23 -3.02 20.38
N ASN A 31 -2.69 -3.45 21.56
CA ASN A 31 -2.66 -4.85 21.96
C ASN A 31 -3.45 -5.76 21.01
N LYS A 32 -4.62 -5.30 20.52
CA LYS A 32 -5.43 -6.01 19.53
C LYS A 32 -4.73 -6.09 18.18
N SER A 33 -4.03 -5.03 17.78
CA SER A 33 -3.23 -5.04 16.54
C SER A 33 -2.12 -6.10 16.61
N TYR A 34 -1.40 -6.19 17.71
CA TYR A 34 -0.41 -7.27 17.93
C TYR A 34 -1.05 -8.67 17.96
N ALA A 35 -2.20 -8.83 18.62
CA ALA A 35 -2.92 -10.11 18.63
C ALA A 35 -3.35 -10.53 17.20
N ALA A 36 -3.72 -9.56 16.36
CA ALA A 36 -4.01 -9.82 14.95
C ALA A 36 -2.76 -10.26 14.18
N ILE A 37 -1.62 -9.58 14.37
CA ILE A 37 -0.33 -9.99 13.79
C ILE A 37 0.04 -11.41 14.26
N ASP A 38 -0.14 -11.74 15.54
CA ASP A 38 0.11 -13.08 16.05
C ASP A 38 -0.81 -14.12 15.39
N THR A 39 -2.06 -13.79 15.15
CA THR A 39 -3.00 -14.66 14.44
C THR A 39 -2.57 -14.88 12.99
N ILE A 40 -2.24 -13.81 12.25
CA ILE A 40 -1.77 -13.90 10.85
C ILE A 40 -0.48 -14.73 10.80
N LYS A 41 0.45 -14.51 11.73
CA LYS A 41 1.71 -15.24 11.84
C LYS A 41 1.50 -16.76 11.93
N GLN A 42 0.48 -17.23 12.64
CA GLN A 42 0.18 -18.69 12.71
C GLN A 42 -0.20 -19.28 11.34
N HIS A 43 -0.69 -18.46 10.41
CA HIS A 43 -1.04 -18.87 9.05
C HIS A 43 0.11 -18.65 8.04
N ALA A 44 1.18 -17.96 8.44
CA ALA A 44 2.39 -17.72 7.66
C ALA A 44 3.42 -18.84 7.82
N ASP A 45 3.04 -20.09 7.55
CA ASP A 45 3.88 -21.27 7.70
C ASP A 45 4.75 -21.52 6.45
N THR A 46 4.13 -21.65 5.27
CA THR A 46 4.77 -21.96 3.98
C THR A 46 4.74 -20.80 3.00
N ILE A 47 3.93 -19.78 3.28
CA ILE A 47 3.84 -18.53 2.51
C ILE A 47 4.31 -17.36 3.38
N GLY A 48 5.13 -16.48 2.82
CA GLY A 48 5.46 -15.20 3.45
C GLY A 48 4.26 -14.25 3.42
N VAL A 49 4.10 -13.48 4.48
CA VAL A 49 3.08 -12.43 4.57
C VAL A 49 3.76 -11.12 4.91
N LEU A 50 3.61 -10.12 4.06
CA LEU A 50 4.05 -8.76 4.32
C LEU A 50 2.83 -7.89 4.60
N VAL A 51 2.69 -7.39 5.83
CA VAL A 51 1.46 -6.77 6.33
C VAL A 51 1.73 -5.52 7.14
N GLY A 52 0.93 -4.46 6.94
CA GLY A 52 1.05 -3.17 7.63
C GLY A 52 0.31 -3.15 8.97
N ALA A 53 0.99 -2.71 10.04
CA ALA A 53 0.43 -2.52 11.38
C ALA A 53 1.24 -1.48 12.17
N PRO A 54 0.68 -0.88 13.25
CA PRO A 54 1.49 -0.11 14.18
C PRO A 54 2.47 -1.01 14.95
N ASP A 55 3.69 -0.50 15.18
CA ASP A 55 4.72 -1.15 16.00
C ASP A 55 5.14 -0.24 17.15
N ARG A 56 5.45 -0.81 18.32
CA ARG A 56 5.90 -0.03 19.47
C ARG A 56 7.34 0.44 19.30
N ASN A 57 7.57 1.71 19.60
CA ASN A 57 8.91 2.24 19.70
C ASN A 57 9.53 1.80 21.03
N PRO A 58 10.60 0.99 21.04
CA PRO A 58 11.28 0.59 22.26
C PRO A 58 12.08 1.72 22.91
N VAL A 59 12.32 2.81 22.18
CA VAL A 59 13.05 3.98 22.66
C VAL A 59 12.07 4.91 23.36
N ARG A 60 12.44 5.37 24.55
CA ARG A 60 11.57 6.19 25.39
C ARG A 60 11.38 7.61 24.85
N GLU A 61 12.37 8.12 24.13
CA GLU A 61 12.36 9.41 23.48
C GLU A 61 11.61 9.33 22.14
N GLY A 62 10.87 10.39 21.81
CA GLY A 62 10.11 10.48 20.56
C GLY A 62 8.66 10.04 20.73
N LYS A 63 8.08 9.48 19.68
CA LYS A 63 6.73 8.92 19.66
C LYS A 63 6.74 7.45 20.07
N ASP A 64 5.64 7.00 20.66
CA ASP A 64 5.51 5.64 21.21
C ASP A 64 5.36 4.56 20.12
N LEU A 65 5.07 4.95 18.89
CA LEU A 65 4.72 4.04 17.81
C LEU A 65 5.46 4.36 16.52
N PHE A 66 5.68 3.31 15.71
CA PHE A 66 6.04 3.38 14.30
C PHE A 66 4.87 2.91 13.43
N ASN A 67 4.72 3.48 12.23
CA ASN A 67 3.99 2.87 11.14
C ASN A 67 4.91 1.82 10.51
N ALA A 68 4.50 0.55 10.52
CA ALA A 68 5.40 -0.57 10.25
C ALA A 68 4.84 -1.58 9.25
N ALA A 69 5.75 -2.26 8.56
CA ALA A 69 5.50 -3.43 7.73
C ALA A 69 6.21 -4.65 8.33
N PHE A 70 5.45 -5.70 8.63
CA PHE A 70 5.93 -6.94 9.21
C PHE A 70 6.06 -8.02 8.14
N LEU A 71 7.23 -8.62 8.02
CA LEU A 71 7.43 -9.85 7.25
C LEU A 71 7.27 -11.06 8.17
N LEU A 72 6.22 -11.82 7.93
CA LEU A 72 5.87 -13.02 8.67
C LEU A 72 6.14 -14.25 7.79
N TYR A 73 6.89 -15.21 8.30
CA TYR A 73 7.19 -16.47 7.62
C TYR A 73 7.62 -17.55 8.63
N GLU A 74 7.31 -18.81 8.34
CA GLU A 74 7.61 -19.94 9.26
C GLU A 74 7.07 -19.74 10.68
N LYS A 75 5.92 -19.06 10.78
CA LYS A 75 5.26 -18.67 12.05
C LYS A 75 6.10 -17.74 12.93
N GLU A 76 7.00 -16.99 12.33
CA GLU A 76 7.88 -16.03 13.00
C GLU A 76 7.81 -14.65 12.30
N ILE A 77 8.20 -13.61 13.02
CA ILE A 77 8.49 -12.30 12.43
C ILE A 77 9.93 -12.35 11.93
N LYS A 78 10.11 -12.32 10.60
CA LYS A 78 11.44 -12.38 9.97
C LYS A 78 12.06 -10.99 9.77
N GLY A 79 11.26 -9.93 9.78
CA GLY A 79 11.73 -8.56 9.65
C GLY A 79 10.62 -7.55 9.89
N ILE A 80 11.00 -6.33 10.25
CA ILE A 80 10.11 -5.19 10.40
C ILE A 80 10.76 -4.00 9.71
N ALA A 81 10.03 -3.31 8.84
CA ALA A 81 10.40 -2.01 8.30
C ALA A 81 9.51 -0.94 8.92
N HIS A 82 10.10 0.21 9.27
CA HIS A 82 9.39 1.36 9.80
C HIS A 82 9.38 2.49 8.78
N LYS A 83 8.26 3.19 8.67
CA LYS A 83 8.08 4.34 7.79
C LYS A 83 8.98 5.49 8.21
N THR A 84 9.61 6.13 7.24
CA THR A 84 10.50 7.29 7.44
C THR A 84 9.79 8.59 7.14
N CYS A 85 9.12 8.66 5.99
CA CYS A 85 8.46 9.87 5.51
C CYS A 85 7.03 9.91 6.03
N LEU A 86 6.79 10.72 7.06
CA LEU A 86 5.48 10.85 7.72
C LEU A 86 4.77 12.11 7.22
N PRO A 87 3.74 11.98 6.37
CA PRO A 87 3.01 13.13 5.87
C PRO A 87 2.17 13.80 6.97
N ASN A 88 2.12 15.14 6.93
CA ASN A 88 1.34 15.99 7.83
C ASN A 88 0.67 17.14 7.07
N TYR A 89 0.24 16.87 5.86
CA TYR A 89 -0.44 17.80 4.96
C TYR A 89 -1.75 17.16 4.46
N ASP A 90 -2.68 18.00 3.98
CA ASP A 90 -3.99 17.59 3.49
C ASP A 90 -4.75 16.73 4.52
N VAL A 91 -5.09 15.48 4.19
CA VAL A 91 -5.81 14.55 5.07
C VAL A 91 -4.89 13.81 6.05
N PHE A 92 -3.57 14.00 5.92
CA PHE A 92 -2.57 13.26 6.67
C PHE A 92 -2.17 13.98 7.97
N ASP A 93 -2.03 13.21 9.05
CA ASP A 93 -1.51 13.69 10.35
C ASP A 93 -0.65 12.60 11.02
N GLU A 94 0.21 11.94 10.24
CA GLU A 94 0.98 10.80 10.75
C GLU A 94 2.04 11.20 11.76
N TYR A 95 2.70 12.34 11.56
CA TYR A 95 3.73 12.83 12.48
C TYR A 95 3.21 13.08 13.90
N ARG A 96 1.89 13.21 14.08
CA ARG A 96 1.28 13.31 15.41
C ARG A 96 1.44 12.04 16.22
N TYR A 97 1.37 10.87 15.59
CA TYR A 97 1.26 9.56 16.25
C TYR A 97 2.52 8.71 16.12
N PHE A 98 3.22 8.83 15.00
CA PHE A 98 4.34 7.94 14.67
C PHE A 98 5.69 8.63 14.76
N GLU A 99 6.70 7.86 15.15
CA GLU A 99 8.11 8.24 15.07
C GLU A 99 8.64 7.93 13.66
N PRO A 100 9.36 8.86 13.00
CA PRO A 100 10.02 8.56 11.73
C PRO A 100 11.21 7.60 11.94
N ALA A 101 11.35 6.64 11.05
CA ALA A 101 12.50 5.73 11.08
C ALA A 101 13.79 6.39 10.61
N TYR A 102 14.91 6.03 11.24
CA TYR A 102 16.25 6.44 10.86
C TYR A 102 17.20 5.25 10.65
N ASN A 103 16.65 4.02 10.71
CA ASN A 103 17.38 2.79 10.44
C ASN A 103 16.67 2.02 9.33
N TRP A 104 17.44 1.62 8.33
CA TRP A 104 16.92 0.95 7.14
C TRP A 104 17.64 -0.37 6.94
N SER A 105 16.88 -1.44 6.86
CA SER A 105 17.40 -2.78 6.62
C SER A 105 16.57 -3.48 5.55
N ILE A 106 17.24 -4.16 4.63
CA ILE A 106 16.57 -5.08 3.72
C ILE A 106 16.05 -6.29 4.51
N MET A 107 15.01 -6.93 3.98
CA MET A 107 14.50 -8.19 4.48
C MET A 107 14.91 -9.32 3.53
N GLU A 108 15.43 -10.41 4.08
CA GLU A 108 15.76 -11.60 3.27
C GLU A 108 14.57 -12.56 3.27
N PHE A 109 14.16 -12.97 2.07
CA PHE A 109 13.07 -13.92 1.91
C PHE A 109 13.31 -14.85 0.72
N LYS A 110 13.42 -16.15 0.97
CA LYS A 110 13.64 -17.20 -0.05
C LYS A 110 14.73 -16.87 -1.07
N GLY A 111 15.85 -16.32 -0.60
CA GLY A 111 17.00 -15.95 -1.41
C GLY A 111 16.89 -14.62 -2.15
N LYS A 112 15.79 -13.87 -1.96
CA LYS A 112 15.62 -12.51 -2.45
C LYS A 112 15.81 -11.49 -1.33
N ARG A 113 16.35 -10.34 -1.67
CA ARG A 113 16.63 -9.21 -0.80
C ARG A 113 15.59 -8.12 -1.05
N LEU A 114 14.65 -7.96 -0.14
CA LEU A 114 13.49 -7.09 -0.28
C LEU A 114 13.79 -5.70 0.31
N ALA A 115 13.71 -4.64 -0.50
CA ALA A 115 13.64 -3.26 -0.04
C ALA A 115 12.18 -2.91 0.23
N VAL A 116 11.78 -2.95 1.50
CA VAL A 116 10.41 -2.66 1.92
C VAL A 116 10.31 -1.21 2.36
N THR A 117 9.35 -0.49 1.77
CA THR A 117 9.02 0.91 2.05
C THR A 117 7.52 1.06 2.29
N ILE A 118 7.12 2.17 2.91
CA ILE A 118 5.72 2.41 3.24
C ILE A 118 5.29 3.76 2.66
N CYS A 119 4.32 3.72 1.76
CA CYS A 119 3.60 4.84 1.17
C CYS A 119 4.52 6.00 0.76
N GLU A 120 4.54 7.08 1.55
CA GLU A 120 5.27 8.32 1.33
C GLU A 120 6.79 8.14 1.15
N ASP A 121 7.34 7.02 1.60
CA ASP A 121 8.78 6.75 1.50
C ASP A 121 9.31 6.76 0.06
N ILE A 122 8.46 6.53 -0.95
CA ILE A 122 8.83 6.55 -2.38
C ILE A 122 8.54 7.88 -3.07
N TRP A 123 7.92 8.85 -2.37
CA TRP A 123 7.55 10.14 -2.96
C TRP A 123 8.64 11.21 -2.84
N ASN A 124 9.67 10.99 -2.03
CA ASN A 124 10.74 11.95 -1.79
C ASN A 124 11.78 11.96 -2.93
N LEU A 125 11.31 12.19 -4.15
CA LEU A 125 12.11 12.27 -5.38
C LEU A 125 12.13 13.70 -5.92
N GLY A 126 13.19 14.04 -6.69
CA GLY A 126 13.30 15.29 -7.42
C GLY A 126 14.18 16.34 -6.75
N ASP A 127 14.18 17.56 -7.35
CA ASP A 127 15.09 18.65 -7.01
C ASP A 127 14.72 19.40 -5.73
N ASN A 128 13.48 19.23 -5.25
CA ASN A 128 13.00 19.86 -4.03
C ASN A 128 12.29 18.83 -3.12
N PRO A 129 13.05 17.91 -2.53
CA PRO A 129 12.48 16.87 -1.68
C PRO A 129 11.86 17.46 -0.42
N LEU A 130 10.69 16.96 -0.04
CA LEU A 130 9.98 17.38 1.17
C LEU A 130 10.68 16.88 2.43
N TYR A 131 11.34 15.72 2.37
CA TYR A 131 11.98 15.07 3.50
C TYR A 131 13.52 15.06 3.34
N ARG A 132 14.23 15.09 4.48
CA ARG A 132 15.70 15.08 4.52
C ARG A 132 16.30 13.73 4.13
N ASN A 133 15.60 12.66 4.39
CA ASN A 133 16.04 11.29 4.14
C ASN A 133 15.23 10.67 3.00
N CYS A 134 15.91 9.90 2.16
CA CYS A 134 15.28 9.04 1.17
C CYS A 134 15.55 7.58 1.56
N PRO A 135 14.57 6.84 2.10
CA PRO A 135 14.77 5.47 2.56
C PRO A 135 15.35 4.55 1.50
N MET A 136 14.91 4.70 0.25
CA MET A 136 15.41 3.87 -0.84
C MET A 136 16.88 4.09 -1.14
N ASP A 137 17.42 5.32 -1.01
CA ASP A 137 18.87 5.58 -1.21
C ASP A 137 19.72 4.83 -0.15
N GLU A 138 19.19 4.67 1.06
CA GLU A 138 19.85 3.91 2.13
C GLU A 138 19.73 2.40 1.94
N LEU A 139 18.54 1.92 1.54
CA LEU A 139 18.29 0.51 1.25
C LEU A 139 19.13 0.03 0.06
N MET A 140 19.36 0.87 -0.96
CA MET A 140 20.19 0.55 -2.12
C MET A 140 21.65 0.23 -1.78
N LYS A 141 22.17 0.80 -0.69
CA LYS A 141 23.54 0.47 -0.20
C LYS A 141 23.67 -1.00 0.21
N GLN A 142 22.55 -1.65 0.47
CA GLN A 142 22.46 -3.05 0.85
C GLN A 142 22.11 -3.96 -0.33
N GLN A 143 22.11 -3.47 -1.57
CA GLN A 143 21.93 -4.24 -2.81
C GLN A 143 20.66 -5.10 -2.81
N PRO A 144 19.44 -4.54 -2.71
CA PRO A 144 18.20 -5.28 -2.82
C PRO A 144 17.97 -5.81 -4.24
N ASP A 145 17.11 -6.83 -4.36
CA ASP A 145 16.69 -7.42 -5.64
C ASP A 145 15.34 -6.86 -6.11
N VAL A 146 14.51 -6.39 -5.18
CA VAL A 146 13.14 -5.93 -5.46
C VAL A 146 12.72 -4.85 -4.46
N MET A 147 11.94 -3.90 -4.95
CA MET A 147 11.25 -2.89 -4.13
C MET A 147 9.80 -3.34 -3.87
N ILE A 148 9.35 -3.25 -2.64
CA ILE A 148 7.96 -3.48 -2.25
C ILE A 148 7.49 -2.27 -1.46
N ASN A 149 6.38 -1.67 -1.87
CA ASN A 149 5.79 -0.54 -1.17
C ASN A 149 4.36 -0.86 -0.73
N LEU A 150 4.12 -0.73 0.58
CA LEU A 150 2.81 -0.86 1.18
C LEU A 150 2.20 0.54 1.30
N SER A 151 1.06 0.78 0.68
CA SER A 151 0.44 2.10 0.64
C SER A 151 -1.01 2.10 1.10
N ALA A 152 -1.41 3.24 1.66
CA ALA A 152 -2.78 3.68 1.81
C ALA A 152 -2.90 5.09 1.20
N SER A 153 -2.67 5.17 -0.11
CA SER A 153 -2.72 6.41 -0.88
C SER A 153 -4.18 6.71 -1.22
N PRO A 154 -4.74 7.85 -0.76
CA PRO A 154 -6.12 8.21 -1.00
C PRO A 154 -6.41 8.42 -2.49
N PHE A 155 -7.67 8.21 -2.84
CA PHE A 155 -8.17 8.57 -4.16
C PHE A 155 -8.21 10.09 -4.32
N ASP A 156 -7.60 10.56 -5.39
CA ASP A 156 -7.76 11.90 -5.95
C ASP A 156 -7.87 11.76 -7.45
N TYR A 157 -8.80 12.46 -8.08
CA TYR A 157 -9.10 12.33 -9.50
C TYR A 157 -7.96 12.85 -10.41
N THR A 158 -6.99 13.57 -9.88
CA THR A 158 -5.79 14.06 -10.57
C THR A 158 -4.54 13.25 -10.25
N HIS A 159 -4.55 12.43 -9.21
CA HIS A 159 -3.35 11.83 -8.61
C HIS A 159 -2.86 10.53 -9.28
N ASP A 160 -3.66 9.94 -10.18
CA ASP A 160 -3.32 8.65 -10.80
C ASP A 160 -2.06 8.72 -11.67
N GLU A 161 -1.96 9.73 -12.49
CA GLU A 161 -0.79 9.94 -13.35
C GLU A 161 0.47 10.24 -12.52
N ASP A 162 0.32 11.02 -11.43
CA ASP A 162 1.42 11.33 -10.52
C ASP A 162 1.90 10.08 -9.78
N ARG A 163 0.97 9.20 -9.36
CA ARG A 163 1.28 7.92 -8.73
C ARG A 163 2.09 7.02 -9.67
N LYS A 164 1.61 6.84 -10.90
CA LYS A 164 2.31 6.05 -11.93
C LYS A 164 3.68 6.65 -12.27
N ALA A 165 3.74 7.97 -12.42
CA ALA A 165 4.99 8.69 -12.69
C ALA A 165 6.01 8.53 -11.55
N THR A 166 5.57 8.65 -10.30
CA THR A 166 6.41 8.47 -9.10
C THR A 166 6.96 7.06 -9.01
N ILE A 167 6.12 6.04 -9.18
CA ILE A 167 6.54 4.64 -9.16
C ILE A 167 7.54 4.37 -10.28
N LYS A 168 7.23 4.80 -11.51
CA LYS A 168 8.13 4.66 -12.67
C LYS A 168 9.46 5.38 -12.46
N SER A 169 9.46 6.54 -11.81
CA SER A 169 10.68 7.29 -11.50
C SER A 169 11.57 6.55 -10.50
N ASN A 170 10.98 5.91 -9.47
CA ASN A 170 11.73 5.04 -8.54
C ASN A 170 12.37 3.85 -9.29
N VAL A 171 11.60 3.14 -10.11
CA VAL A 171 12.13 2.01 -10.89
C VAL A 171 13.24 2.46 -11.83
N THR A 172 13.07 3.58 -12.52
CA THR A 172 14.09 4.13 -13.42
C THR A 172 15.38 4.51 -12.68
N LYS A 173 15.25 5.15 -11.50
CA LYS A 173 16.39 5.56 -10.67
C LYS A 173 17.16 4.36 -10.14
N TYR A 174 16.46 3.39 -9.56
CA TYR A 174 17.09 2.28 -8.84
C TYR A 174 17.29 1.02 -9.69
N ARG A 175 16.64 0.93 -10.85
CA ARG A 175 16.70 -0.21 -11.79
C ARG A 175 16.32 -1.54 -11.14
N LEU A 176 15.32 -1.49 -10.29
CA LEU A 176 14.74 -2.65 -9.62
C LEU A 176 13.25 -2.73 -9.91
N PRO A 177 12.69 -3.96 -10.00
CA PRO A 177 11.24 -4.12 -10.09
C PRO A 177 10.56 -3.59 -8.83
N LEU A 178 9.32 -3.08 -8.97
CA LEU A 178 8.56 -2.52 -7.86
C LEU A 178 7.15 -3.08 -7.83
N PHE A 179 6.78 -3.62 -6.66
CA PHE A 179 5.42 -4.01 -6.31
C PHE A 179 4.83 -2.96 -5.38
N TYR A 180 3.84 -2.23 -5.88
CA TYR A 180 3.10 -1.21 -5.13
C TYR A 180 1.74 -1.77 -4.75
N CYS A 181 1.52 -2.00 -3.46
CA CYS A 181 0.27 -2.53 -2.92
C CYS A 181 -0.51 -1.42 -2.23
N ASN A 182 -1.63 -0.99 -2.83
CA ASN A 182 -2.46 0.08 -2.30
C ASN A 182 -3.73 -0.44 -1.61
N ALA A 183 -4.19 0.30 -0.59
CA ALA A 183 -5.45 0.06 0.07
C ALA A 183 -6.64 0.28 -0.88
N VAL A 184 -7.73 -0.44 -0.65
CA VAL A 184 -9.03 -0.25 -1.32
C VAL A 184 -10.15 -0.16 -0.30
N GLY A 185 -11.17 0.63 -0.60
CA GLY A 185 -12.33 0.86 0.25
C GLY A 185 -12.36 2.26 0.86
N SER A 186 -13.25 2.49 1.81
CA SER A 186 -13.34 3.80 2.46
C SER A 186 -13.30 3.70 3.97
N GLN A 187 -12.70 4.70 4.60
CA GLN A 187 -12.68 4.83 6.05
C GLN A 187 -12.87 6.29 6.44
N THR A 188 -13.90 6.54 7.25
CA THR A 188 -14.33 7.90 7.61
C THR A 188 -14.58 8.76 6.36
N GLU A 189 -13.81 9.81 6.15
CA GLU A 189 -13.90 10.72 5.00
C GLU A 189 -12.93 10.37 3.86
N ILE A 190 -12.14 9.31 3.98
CA ILE A 190 -11.12 8.94 3.00
C ILE A 190 -11.59 7.75 2.17
N VAL A 191 -11.44 7.84 0.85
CA VAL A 191 -11.65 6.75 -0.09
C VAL A 191 -10.32 6.34 -0.68
N PHE A 192 -10.08 5.03 -0.75
CA PHE A 192 -8.90 4.41 -1.36
C PHE A 192 -9.34 3.64 -2.60
N ASP A 193 -8.71 3.92 -3.73
CA ASP A 193 -9.09 3.36 -5.02
C ASP A 193 -8.46 2.00 -5.33
N GLY A 194 -7.54 1.50 -4.51
CA GLY A 194 -6.78 0.30 -4.84
C GLY A 194 -5.79 0.59 -5.96
N ALA A 195 -6.03 0.08 -7.15
CA ALA A 195 -5.15 0.28 -8.31
C ALA A 195 -3.68 -0.03 -7.98
N SER A 196 -3.42 -1.15 -7.32
CA SER A 196 -2.05 -1.63 -7.05
C SER A 196 -1.30 -1.83 -8.36
N LEU A 197 -0.01 -1.47 -8.39
CA LEU A 197 0.79 -1.38 -9.61
C LEU A 197 2.04 -2.23 -9.51
N ILE A 198 2.40 -2.88 -10.62
CA ILE A 198 3.59 -3.70 -10.71
C ILE A 198 4.42 -3.27 -11.92
N PHE A 199 5.69 -2.93 -11.66
CA PHE A 199 6.66 -2.54 -12.69
C PHE A 199 7.87 -3.46 -12.67
N ASP A 200 8.33 -3.88 -13.85
CA ASP A 200 9.60 -4.59 -14.01
C ASP A 200 10.81 -3.65 -13.87
N ALA A 201 12.02 -4.21 -13.82
CA ALA A 201 13.26 -3.43 -13.69
C ALA A 201 13.55 -2.50 -14.88
N ALA A 202 12.88 -2.68 -16.03
CA ALA A 202 12.97 -1.81 -17.20
C ALA A 202 11.92 -0.69 -17.20
N ALA A 203 11.18 -0.54 -16.10
CA ALA A 203 10.09 0.42 -15.92
C ALA A 203 8.88 0.21 -16.87
N ASN A 204 8.63 -1.03 -17.28
CA ASN A 204 7.40 -1.42 -17.95
C ASN A 204 6.33 -1.74 -16.90
N LEU A 205 5.11 -1.26 -17.13
CA LEU A 205 3.95 -1.62 -16.32
C LEU A 205 3.54 -3.06 -16.68
N CYS A 206 3.72 -3.98 -15.73
CA CYS A 206 3.40 -5.39 -15.88
C CYS A 206 2.01 -5.77 -15.34
N GLY A 207 1.44 -4.95 -14.47
CA GLY A 207 0.11 -5.16 -13.93
C GLY A 207 -0.45 -3.94 -13.21
N GLU A 208 -1.77 -3.79 -13.32
CA GLU A 208 -2.58 -2.83 -12.57
C GLU A 208 -3.82 -3.58 -12.07
N LEU A 209 -4.04 -3.60 -10.76
CA LEU A 209 -5.20 -4.24 -10.17
C LEU A 209 -6.44 -3.34 -10.32
N PRO A 210 -7.65 -3.90 -10.23
CA PRO A 210 -8.90 -3.14 -10.34
C PRO A 210 -8.96 -1.97 -9.36
N ARG A 211 -9.74 -0.95 -9.74
CA ARG A 211 -10.09 0.18 -8.88
C ARG A 211 -11.39 -0.08 -8.16
N PHE A 212 -11.46 0.38 -6.90
CA PHE A 212 -12.64 0.29 -6.04
C PHE A 212 -13.15 -1.14 -5.80
N GLU A 213 -12.31 -2.14 -6.07
CA GLU A 213 -12.60 -3.55 -5.86
C GLU A 213 -11.44 -4.25 -5.17
N GLU A 214 -11.75 -5.16 -4.24
CA GLU A 214 -10.75 -6.05 -3.66
C GLU A 214 -10.27 -7.06 -4.71
N ALA A 215 -8.97 -7.18 -4.86
CA ALA A 215 -8.37 -8.12 -5.80
C ALA A 215 -7.10 -8.75 -5.26
N ILE A 216 -6.85 -10.00 -5.67
CA ILE A 216 -5.59 -10.71 -5.44
C ILE A 216 -5.09 -11.22 -6.79
N GLN A 217 -3.86 -10.86 -7.12
CA GLN A 217 -3.23 -11.30 -8.36
C GLN A 217 -1.80 -11.75 -8.10
N SER A 218 -1.40 -12.86 -8.72
CA SER A 218 -0.06 -13.41 -8.61
C SER A 218 0.79 -12.99 -9.80
N PHE A 219 2.07 -12.68 -9.54
CA PHE A 219 3.09 -12.36 -10.53
C PHE A 219 4.33 -13.18 -10.23
N VAL A 220 5.07 -13.56 -11.26
CA VAL A 220 6.35 -14.25 -11.10
C VAL A 220 7.48 -13.25 -11.32
N LEU A 221 8.32 -13.07 -10.29
CA LEU A 221 9.53 -12.27 -10.37
C LEU A 221 10.71 -13.18 -10.74
N ASN A 222 11.28 -12.95 -11.91
CA ASN A 222 12.46 -13.64 -12.39
C ASN A 222 13.75 -13.07 -11.80
N ASP A 223 14.86 -13.83 -11.87
CA ASP A 223 16.16 -13.41 -11.33
C ASP A 223 16.77 -12.21 -12.06
N ASP A 224 16.39 -12.00 -13.31
CA ASP A 224 16.83 -10.84 -14.12
C ASP A 224 16.00 -9.56 -13.89
N GLY A 225 15.03 -9.60 -12.98
CA GLY A 225 14.15 -8.48 -12.66
C GLY A 225 12.97 -8.31 -13.62
N THR A 226 12.78 -9.24 -14.57
CA THR A 226 11.55 -9.28 -15.38
C THR A 226 10.40 -9.86 -14.58
N ILE A 227 9.17 -9.49 -14.95
CA ILE A 227 7.96 -9.95 -14.29
C ILE A 227 7.04 -10.60 -15.29
N GLU A 228 6.62 -11.83 -14.99
CA GLU A 228 5.57 -12.51 -15.71
C GLU A 228 4.23 -12.22 -15.06
N ALA A 229 3.35 -11.54 -15.79
CA ALA A 229 1.97 -11.33 -15.40
C ALA A 229 1.12 -12.53 -15.80
N PRO A 230 0.13 -12.93 -15.00
CA PRO A 230 -0.85 -13.90 -15.46
C PRO A 230 -1.61 -13.33 -16.66
N VAL A 231 -2.00 -14.20 -17.58
CA VAL A 231 -2.92 -13.80 -18.67
C VAL A 231 -4.27 -13.48 -18.01
N ILE A 232 -4.57 -12.20 -17.88
CA ILE A 232 -5.87 -11.77 -17.40
C ILE A 232 -6.78 -11.69 -18.62
N GLU A 233 -7.84 -12.49 -18.64
CA GLU A 233 -8.98 -12.14 -19.49
C GLU A 233 -9.56 -10.83 -18.92
N PRO A 234 -9.71 -9.77 -19.73
CA PRO A 234 -10.27 -8.52 -19.23
C PRO A 234 -11.65 -8.85 -18.62
N ALA A 235 -11.85 -8.48 -17.36
CA ALA A 235 -13.16 -8.56 -16.74
C ALA A 235 -14.17 -7.92 -17.71
N SER A 236 -15.22 -8.66 -18.03
CA SER A 236 -16.24 -8.20 -18.97
C SER A 236 -16.77 -6.86 -18.44
N ARG A 237 -16.43 -5.76 -19.10
CA ARG A 237 -17.06 -4.47 -18.86
C ARG A 237 -18.57 -4.69 -18.90
N MET A 238 -19.27 -4.23 -17.89
CA MET A 238 -20.73 -4.16 -17.96
C MET A 238 -21.11 -3.44 -19.26
N PRO A 239 -22.15 -3.92 -19.96
CA PRO A 239 -22.54 -3.31 -21.23
C PRO A 239 -22.83 -1.84 -21.00
N ASP A 240 -22.22 -1.00 -21.84
CA ASP A 240 -22.46 0.44 -21.92
C ASP A 240 -23.97 0.69 -22.02
N LYS A 241 -24.57 1.14 -20.92
CA LYS A 241 -25.82 1.87 -21.03
C LYS A 241 -25.44 3.20 -21.66
N GLU A 242 -25.90 3.44 -22.89
CA GLU A 242 -25.87 4.76 -23.50
C GLU A 242 -26.60 5.75 -22.58
N LEU A 243 -25.84 6.39 -21.71
CA LEU A 243 -26.25 7.60 -21.02
C LEU A 243 -25.91 8.74 -21.96
N ASN A 244 -26.92 9.49 -22.38
CA ASN A 244 -26.74 10.73 -23.17
C ASN A 244 -25.86 11.66 -22.34
N PRO A 245 -24.62 11.97 -22.74
CA PRO A 245 -23.74 12.78 -21.92
C PRO A 245 -24.23 14.22 -21.96
N LEU A 246 -24.54 14.80 -20.83
CA LEU A 246 -24.32 16.22 -20.63
C LEU A 246 -22.84 16.47 -20.97
N ALA A 247 -22.56 17.43 -21.85
CA ALA A 247 -21.20 17.76 -22.27
C ALA A 247 -20.40 18.19 -21.03
N LEU A 248 -19.71 17.23 -20.43
CA LEU A 248 -18.74 17.45 -19.35
C LEU A 248 -17.39 17.68 -20.01
N GLU A 249 -16.61 18.61 -19.48
CA GLU A 249 -15.28 18.90 -19.99
C GLU A 249 -14.45 17.61 -20.09
N GLU A 250 -13.74 17.43 -21.22
CA GLU A 250 -12.99 16.22 -21.57
C GLU A 250 -11.94 15.76 -20.56
N ASN A 251 -11.66 16.52 -19.50
CA ASN A 251 -10.62 16.28 -18.49
C ASN A 251 -11.16 15.85 -17.12
N LEU A 252 -12.46 15.70 -16.94
CA LEU A 252 -13.02 15.23 -15.68
C LEU A 252 -13.19 13.71 -15.75
N ASN A 253 -12.43 12.98 -14.93
CA ASN A 253 -12.61 11.55 -14.71
C ASN A 253 -13.90 11.29 -13.92
N ILE A 254 -15.03 11.72 -14.47
CA ILE A 254 -16.33 11.68 -13.79
C ILE A 254 -16.74 10.27 -13.41
N GLU A 255 -16.35 9.27 -14.20
CA GLU A 255 -16.59 7.86 -13.87
C GLU A 255 -15.87 7.46 -12.59
N MET A 256 -14.59 7.81 -12.45
CA MET A 256 -13.83 7.53 -11.22
C MET A 256 -14.39 8.28 -10.01
N VAL A 257 -14.81 9.52 -10.18
CA VAL A 257 -15.47 10.29 -9.11
C VAL A 257 -16.78 9.64 -8.70
N HIS A 258 -17.59 9.21 -9.68
CA HIS A 258 -18.83 8.47 -9.41
C HIS A 258 -18.56 7.17 -8.64
N ASP A 259 -17.60 6.38 -9.08
CA ASP A 259 -17.26 5.10 -8.46
C ASP A 259 -16.69 5.29 -7.05
N ALA A 260 -15.90 6.33 -6.83
CA ALA A 260 -15.42 6.71 -5.50
C ALA A 260 -16.57 7.06 -4.55
N ILE A 261 -17.56 7.84 -5.01
CA ILE A 261 -18.74 8.18 -4.22
C ILE A 261 -19.56 6.93 -3.90
N ILE A 262 -19.80 6.04 -4.86
CA ILE A 262 -20.51 4.79 -4.65
C ILE A 262 -19.77 3.89 -3.65
N SER A 263 -18.46 3.75 -3.79
CA SER A 263 -17.62 2.99 -2.86
C SER A 263 -17.73 3.57 -1.44
N GLY A 264 -17.58 4.88 -1.28
CA GLY A 264 -17.71 5.57 0.01
C GLY A 264 -19.06 5.34 0.69
N ILE A 265 -20.16 5.51 -0.05
CA ILE A 265 -21.52 5.29 0.45
C ILE A 265 -21.71 3.81 0.84
N LYS A 266 -21.35 2.87 -0.03
CA LYS A 266 -21.47 1.43 0.21
C LYS A 266 -20.74 1.01 1.47
N ASP A 267 -19.50 1.42 1.63
CA ASP A 267 -18.68 1.07 2.78
C ASP A 267 -19.22 1.70 4.07
N TYR A 268 -19.65 2.96 4.02
CA TYR A 268 -20.26 3.62 5.17
C TYR A 268 -21.52 2.88 5.63
N PHE A 269 -22.43 2.55 4.70
CA PHE A 269 -23.65 1.79 5.02
C PHE A 269 -23.33 0.42 5.60
N THR A 270 -22.38 -0.30 4.99
CA THR A 270 -21.98 -1.65 5.43
C THR A 270 -21.39 -1.60 6.84
N LYS A 271 -20.43 -0.68 7.10
CA LYS A 271 -19.75 -0.54 8.39
C LYS A 271 -20.71 -0.10 9.51
N MET A 272 -21.69 0.75 9.18
CA MET A 272 -22.68 1.24 10.14
C MET A 272 -23.90 0.33 10.29
N GLY A 273 -24.01 -0.72 9.46
CA GLY A 273 -25.16 -1.63 9.46
C GLY A 273 -26.45 -1.00 8.93
N PHE A 274 -26.34 0.07 8.14
CA PHE A 274 -27.50 0.71 7.54
C PHE A 274 -28.03 -0.09 6.34
N THR A 275 -29.35 -0.29 6.29
CA THR A 275 -30.03 -1.04 5.22
C THR A 275 -31.02 -0.20 4.43
N LYS A 276 -31.23 1.06 4.81
CA LYS A 276 -32.21 1.97 4.20
C LYS A 276 -31.61 3.35 4.07
N ALA A 277 -31.91 4.02 2.95
CA ALA A 277 -31.61 5.42 2.68
C ALA A 277 -32.90 6.17 2.35
N ILE A 278 -32.96 7.45 2.65
CA ILE A 278 -33.99 8.38 2.21
C ILE A 278 -33.35 9.31 1.19
N LEU A 279 -33.91 9.40 0.00
CA LEU A 279 -33.51 10.30 -1.08
C LEU A 279 -34.44 11.52 -1.12
#